data_af448cfe44950f234e8055ff469864a8
#
_entry.id   af448cfe44950f234e8055ff469864a8
#
_cell.length_a   1.000
_cell.length_b   1.000
_cell.length_c   1.000
_cell.angle_alpha   90.00
_cell.angle_beta   90.00
_cell.angle_gamma   90.00
#
_symmetry.space_group_name_H-M   'P 1'
#
loop_
_entity.id
_entity.type
_entity.pdbx_description
1 polymer ?
#
loop_
_entity_poly.entity_id
_entity_poly.type
_entity_poly.pdbx_seq_one_letter_code
_entity_poly.pdbx_strand_id
1 'polypeptide(L)'
;DGAVLAMVGGTDYVRSSYNRATEAVRQPGSAWKLFVYLAALEAGYVPDDRVVDEPVQFGDWRPRNSNGRFAGEIDLRTAFAYSINTVAAQLGNEVGFGTVASMARRFGITTPVSTYPSMVLGTSEVRLIDMTRAFAAVGAGGRSVEPYGITKVTDRDGEVLYQHDARQAYQQGPDYVAG
;
A
#
# COMPACT_ATOMS: atom_id res chain seq x y z
N ASP A 1 -5.88 -10.05 11.35
CA ASP A 1 -7.02 -9.62 12.19
C ASP A 1 -6.99 -8.11 12.49
N GLY A 2 -5.91 -7.40 12.23
CA GLY A 2 -5.75 -5.96 12.45
C GLY A 2 -5.20 -5.57 13.83
N ALA A 3 -4.93 -6.51 14.71
CA ALA A 3 -4.33 -6.19 16.01
C ALA A 3 -2.97 -5.52 15.85
N VAL A 4 -2.79 -4.34 16.43
CA VAL A 4 -1.51 -3.65 16.48
C VAL A 4 -0.71 -4.23 17.64
N LEU A 5 0.27 -5.09 17.31
CA LEU A 5 1.09 -5.78 18.31
C LEU A 5 2.24 -4.92 18.84
N ALA A 6 2.71 -3.97 18.05
CA ALA A 6 3.76 -3.02 18.43
C ALA A 6 3.63 -1.73 17.61
N MET A 7 3.92 -0.60 18.24
CA MET A 7 3.94 0.72 17.57
C MET A 7 5.00 1.59 18.24
N VAL A 8 5.86 2.21 17.44
CA VAL A 8 6.85 3.17 17.91
C VAL A 8 6.67 4.46 17.10
N GLY A 9 6.09 5.47 17.72
CA GLY A 9 5.84 6.77 17.09
C GLY A 9 6.92 7.81 17.35
N GLY A 10 7.80 7.58 18.33
CA GLY A 10 8.88 8.47 18.75
C GLY A 10 9.74 7.85 19.84
N THR A 11 10.85 8.48 20.15
CA THR A 11 11.82 8.00 21.16
C THR A 11 11.56 8.54 22.58
N ASP A 12 10.79 9.61 22.70
CA ASP A 12 10.53 10.27 23.97
C ASP A 12 9.17 10.98 23.92
N TYR A 13 8.18 10.43 24.62
CA TYR A 13 6.82 10.95 24.65
C TYR A 13 6.71 12.29 25.40
N VAL A 14 7.55 12.52 26.41
CA VAL A 14 7.55 13.76 27.19
C VAL A 14 8.01 14.95 26.34
N ARG A 15 9.00 14.71 25.46
CA ARG A 15 9.50 15.74 24.53
C ARG A 15 8.56 15.95 23.34
N SER A 16 7.88 14.91 22.90
CA SER A 16 6.97 14.97 21.76
C SER A 16 5.93 13.86 21.85
N SER A 17 4.67 14.23 22.03
CA SER A 17 3.53 13.33 21.94
C SER A 17 3.13 13.00 20.49
N TYR A 18 3.79 13.61 19.50
CA TYR A 18 3.53 13.38 18.08
C TYR A 18 3.90 11.96 17.67
N ASN A 19 2.88 11.15 17.35
CA ASN A 19 3.06 9.76 16.93
C ASN A 19 3.33 9.68 15.42
N ARG A 20 4.58 9.45 15.05
CA ARG A 20 4.99 9.39 13.64
C ARG A 20 4.42 8.21 12.87
N ALA A 21 4.03 7.15 13.55
CA ALA A 21 3.43 6.00 12.89
C ALA A 21 2.00 6.28 12.39
N THR A 22 1.25 7.12 13.11
CA THR A 22 -0.16 7.43 12.81
C THR A 22 -0.37 8.81 12.18
N GLU A 23 0.56 9.75 12.39
CA GLU A 23 0.36 11.15 12.00
C GLU A 23 1.31 11.61 10.91
N ALA A 24 2.59 11.20 10.95
CA ALA A 24 3.56 11.63 9.96
C ALA A 24 3.26 11.06 8.58
N VAL A 25 3.31 11.91 7.57
CA VAL A 25 3.24 11.50 6.17
C VAL A 25 4.64 11.49 5.57
N ARG A 26 4.93 10.45 4.80
CA ARG A 26 6.22 10.23 4.13
C ARG A 26 6.00 9.52 2.79
N GLN A 27 6.90 9.75 1.86
CA GLN A 27 6.90 9.04 0.58
C GLN A 27 7.22 7.56 0.82
N PRO A 28 6.32 6.63 0.43
CA PRO A 28 6.52 5.19 0.63
C PRO A 28 7.57 4.61 -0.31
N GLY A 29 7.95 5.33 -1.36
CA GLY A 29 8.85 4.84 -2.39
C GLY A 29 8.34 3.55 -3.02
N SER A 30 9.23 2.58 -3.25
CA SER A 30 8.89 1.32 -3.94
C SER A 30 7.85 0.44 -3.22
N ALA A 31 7.56 0.67 -1.94
CA ALA A 31 6.45 -0.02 -1.28
C ALA A 31 5.10 0.30 -1.93
N TRP A 32 4.99 1.46 -2.60
CA TRP A 32 3.81 1.88 -3.35
C TRP A 32 3.50 0.99 -4.56
N LYS A 33 4.50 0.33 -5.14
CA LYS A 33 4.33 -0.55 -6.30
C LYS A 33 3.31 -1.67 -6.07
N LEU A 34 3.06 -2.03 -4.80
CA LEU A 34 1.96 -2.94 -4.45
C LEU A 34 0.67 -2.55 -5.18
N PHE A 35 0.26 -1.29 -5.11
CA PHE A 35 -0.99 -0.82 -5.72
C PHE A 35 -0.97 -0.81 -7.25
N VAL A 36 0.21 -0.57 -7.84
CA VAL A 36 0.40 -0.64 -9.30
C VAL A 36 0.18 -2.06 -9.79
N TYR A 37 0.81 -3.04 -9.14
CA TYR A 37 0.69 -4.45 -9.53
C TYR A 37 -0.68 -5.03 -9.20
N LEU A 38 -1.31 -4.66 -8.09
CA LEU A 38 -2.69 -5.05 -7.80
C LEU A 38 -3.66 -4.50 -8.85
N ALA A 39 -3.49 -3.26 -9.28
CA ALA A 39 -4.30 -2.68 -10.35
C ALA A 39 -4.07 -3.40 -11.70
N ALA A 40 -2.84 -3.80 -11.99
CA ALA A 40 -2.52 -4.59 -13.19
C ALA A 40 -3.17 -5.98 -13.14
N LEU A 41 -3.07 -6.69 -12.01
CA LEU A 41 -3.72 -7.99 -11.82
C LEU A 41 -5.25 -7.88 -11.98
N GLU A 42 -5.88 -6.85 -11.41
CA GLU A 42 -7.32 -6.60 -11.57
C GLU A 42 -7.70 -6.28 -13.02
N ALA A 43 -6.78 -5.69 -13.79
CA ALA A 43 -6.94 -5.43 -15.23
C ALA A 43 -6.74 -6.69 -16.11
N GLY A 44 -6.40 -7.84 -15.51
CA GLY A 44 -6.27 -9.13 -16.19
C GLY A 44 -4.83 -9.59 -16.44
N TYR A 45 -3.83 -8.84 -15.98
CA TYR A 45 -2.45 -9.33 -16.00
C TYR A 45 -2.29 -10.54 -15.09
N VAL A 46 -1.38 -11.44 -15.46
CA VAL A 46 -0.99 -12.57 -14.60
C VAL A 46 0.50 -12.53 -14.30
N PRO A 47 0.96 -13.14 -13.18
CA PRO A 47 2.36 -13.05 -12.76
C PRO A 47 3.39 -13.52 -13.78
N ASP A 48 3.00 -14.41 -14.71
CA ASP A 48 3.88 -14.99 -15.71
C ASP A 48 3.85 -14.24 -17.06
N ASP A 49 3.04 -13.15 -17.16
CA ASP A 49 3.02 -12.29 -18.36
C ASP A 49 4.39 -11.68 -18.61
N ARG A 50 4.76 -11.65 -19.90
CA ARG A 50 6.02 -11.07 -20.34
C ARG A 50 5.93 -9.56 -20.45
N VAL A 51 6.89 -8.89 -19.87
CA VAL A 51 7.05 -7.42 -19.89
C VAL A 51 8.47 -7.07 -20.28
N VAL A 52 8.67 -5.87 -20.82
CA VAL A 52 10.00 -5.44 -21.25
C VAL A 52 10.51 -4.34 -20.35
N ASP A 53 11.62 -4.61 -19.65
CA ASP A 53 12.37 -3.61 -18.90
C ASP A 53 13.33 -2.86 -19.85
N GLU A 54 12.89 -1.69 -20.29
CA GLU A 54 13.61 -0.82 -21.24
C GLU A 54 13.45 0.66 -20.86
N PRO A 55 14.23 1.58 -21.48
CA PRO A 55 14.01 3.01 -21.31
C PRO A 55 12.62 3.42 -21.77
N VAL A 56 11.86 4.09 -20.88
CA VAL A 56 10.52 4.59 -21.17
C VAL A 56 10.41 6.08 -20.85
N GLN A 57 9.45 6.75 -21.47
CA GLN A 57 9.17 8.17 -21.27
C GLN A 57 7.66 8.42 -21.31
N PHE A 58 7.17 9.19 -20.33
CA PHE A 58 5.77 9.63 -20.23
C PHE A 58 5.74 11.16 -20.10
N GLY A 59 5.44 11.87 -21.19
CA GLY A 59 5.63 13.31 -21.26
C GLY A 59 7.12 13.66 -21.06
N ASP A 60 7.42 14.50 -20.07
CA ASP A 60 8.79 14.88 -19.71
C ASP A 60 9.43 13.94 -18.68
N TRP A 61 8.66 12.99 -18.14
CA TRP A 61 9.15 12.08 -17.11
C TRP A 61 9.80 10.83 -17.70
N ARG A 62 11.04 10.54 -17.25
CA ARG A 62 11.86 9.40 -17.67
C ARG A 62 12.30 8.62 -16.44
N PRO A 63 11.52 7.63 -15.99
CA PRO A 63 11.91 6.78 -14.87
C PRO A 63 13.18 5.98 -15.21
N ARG A 64 13.99 5.72 -14.18
CA ARG A 64 15.20 4.89 -14.27
C ARG A 64 15.16 3.82 -13.21
N ASN A 65 15.70 2.66 -13.51
CA ASN A 65 15.94 1.63 -12.51
C ASN A 65 17.05 2.07 -11.55
N SER A 66 16.94 1.65 -10.29
CA SER A 66 17.88 2.07 -9.23
C SER A 66 19.35 1.69 -9.52
N ASN A 67 19.55 0.57 -10.24
CA ASN A 67 20.88 0.10 -10.67
C ASN A 67 21.35 0.71 -12.01
N GLY A 68 20.52 1.55 -12.65
CA GLY A 68 20.80 2.16 -13.95
C GLY A 68 20.84 1.20 -15.14
N ARG A 69 20.41 -0.06 -14.98
CA ARG A 69 20.43 -1.11 -16.01
C ARG A 69 19.04 -1.52 -16.39
N PHE A 70 18.90 -2.13 -17.56
CA PHE A 70 17.66 -2.72 -18.07
C PHE A 70 17.86 -4.22 -18.29
N ALA A 71 16.87 -5.01 -17.90
CA ALA A 71 16.92 -6.47 -17.98
C ALA A 71 16.38 -7.02 -19.31
N GLY A 72 15.72 -6.18 -20.14
CA GLY A 72 15.02 -6.63 -21.32
C GLY A 72 13.73 -7.39 -20.99
N GLU A 73 13.45 -8.44 -21.73
CA GLU A 73 12.24 -9.24 -21.52
C GLU A 73 12.32 -10.08 -20.24
N ILE A 74 11.38 -9.88 -19.33
CA ILE A 74 11.22 -10.58 -18.05
C ILE A 74 9.74 -10.89 -17.82
N ASP A 75 9.41 -11.71 -16.82
CA ASP A 75 8.03 -11.87 -16.37
C ASP A 75 7.64 -10.82 -15.31
N LEU A 76 6.34 -10.65 -15.14
CA LEU A 76 5.77 -9.66 -14.22
C LEU A 76 6.17 -9.94 -12.76
N ARG A 77 6.25 -11.21 -12.36
CA ARG A 77 6.70 -11.66 -11.04
C ARG A 77 8.13 -11.21 -10.76
N THR A 78 9.03 -11.41 -11.71
CA THR A 78 10.43 -10.96 -11.64
C THR A 78 10.51 -9.44 -11.56
N ALA A 79 9.74 -8.73 -12.38
CA ALA A 79 9.69 -7.26 -12.36
C ALA A 79 9.27 -6.71 -10.99
N PHE A 80 8.27 -7.35 -10.34
CA PHE A 80 7.84 -7.00 -8.99
C PHE A 80 8.91 -7.35 -7.94
N ALA A 81 9.44 -8.56 -7.97
CA ALA A 81 10.41 -9.06 -7.01
C ALA A 81 11.70 -8.21 -6.98
N TYR A 82 12.18 -7.77 -8.15
CA TYR A 82 13.35 -6.89 -8.27
C TYR A 82 12.99 -5.40 -8.26
N SER A 83 11.72 -5.07 -8.05
CA SER A 83 11.25 -3.68 -7.92
C SER A 83 11.65 -2.79 -9.12
N ILE A 84 11.45 -3.29 -10.34
CA ILE A 84 11.81 -2.61 -11.59
C ILE A 84 10.93 -1.36 -11.78
N ASN A 85 11.56 -0.19 -11.88
CA ASN A 85 10.85 1.08 -11.95
C ASN A 85 10.16 1.30 -13.30
N THR A 86 10.84 0.97 -14.38
CA THR A 86 10.34 1.16 -15.76
C THR A 86 9.11 0.31 -16.03
N VAL A 87 9.09 -0.95 -15.57
CA VAL A 87 7.93 -1.82 -15.68
C VAL A 87 6.76 -1.29 -14.84
N ALA A 88 7.01 -0.86 -13.59
CA ALA A 88 5.96 -0.25 -12.78
C ALA A 88 5.37 1.01 -13.44
N ALA A 89 6.20 1.81 -14.11
CA ALA A 89 5.76 3.00 -14.84
C ALA A 89 4.91 2.64 -16.07
N GLN A 90 5.28 1.61 -16.83
CA GLN A 90 4.50 1.11 -17.96
C GLN A 90 3.14 0.59 -17.49
N LEU A 91 3.10 -0.29 -16.49
CA LEU A 91 1.86 -0.82 -15.93
C LEU A 91 0.94 0.30 -15.45
N GLY A 92 1.47 1.25 -14.67
CA GLY A 92 0.67 2.37 -14.17
C GLY A 92 0.11 3.27 -15.26
N ASN A 93 0.84 3.42 -16.38
CA ASN A 93 0.35 4.13 -17.56
C ASN A 93 -0.75 3.36 -18.28
N GLU A 94 -0.61 2.04 -18.42
CA GLU A 94 -1.57 1.17 -19.13
C GLU A 94 -2.88 1.03 -18.36
N VAL A 95 -2.81 0.76 -17.05
CA VAL A 95 -4.03 0.63 -16.23
C VAL A 95 -4.64 2.00 -15.86
N GLY A 96 -3.86 3.06 -16.02
CA GLY A 96 -4.23 4.43 -15.67
C GLY A 96 -3.87 4.82 -14.23
N PHE A 97 -3.21 5.96 -14.08
CA PHE A 97 -2.78 6.47 -12.76
C PHE A 97 -3.93 6.71 -11.79
N GLY A 98 -5.12 7.07 -12.30
CA GLY A 98 -6.35 7.17 -11.51
C GLY A 98 -6.81 5.83 -10.93
N THR A 99 -6.66 4.74 -11.70
CA THR A 99 -6.97 3.37 -11.25
C THR A 99 -6.03 2.95 -10.13
N VAL A 100 -4.72 3.21 -10.27
CA VAL A 100 -3.73 2.95 -9.20
C VAL A 100 -4.07 3.74 -7.93
N ALA A 101 -4.42 5.03 -8.06
CA ALA A 101 -4.83 5.84 -6.92
C ALA A 101 -6.11 5.32 -6.26
N SER A 102 -7.07 4.84 -7.05
CA SER A 102 -8.30 4.22 -6.56
C SER A 102 -8.00 2.91 -5.82
N MET A 103 -7.11 2.06 -6.36
CA MET A 103 -6.65 0.84 -5.70
C MET A 103 -6.04 1.16 -4.33
N ALA A 104 -5.15 2.14 -4.23
CA ALA A 104 -4.55 2.55 -2.96
C ALA A 104 -5.61 2.99 -1.93
N ARG A 105 -6.63 3.77 -2.34
CA ARG A 105 -7.73 4.16 -1.44
C ARG A 105 -8.54 2.96 -0.97
N ARG A 106 -8.83 2.01 -1.85
CA ARG A 106 -9.53 0.76 -1.50
C ARG A 106 -8.76 -0.01 -0.42
N PHE A 107 -7.43 -0.02 -0.47
CA PHE A 107 -6.56 -0.63 0.53
C PHE A 107 -6.33 0.22 1.79
N GLY A 108 -7.02 1.35 1.91
CA GLY A 108 -7.07 2.15 3.13
C GLY A 108 -6.06 3.30 3.20
N ILE A 109 -5.47 3.71 2.08
CA ILE A 109 -4.70 4.97 2.03
C ILE A 109 -5.68 6.14 2.14
N THR A 110 -5.52 6.94 3.18
CA THR A 110 -6.44 8.04 3.53
C THR A 110 -5.92 9.42 3.12
N THR A 111 -4.62 9.53 2.83
CA THR A 111 -4.00 10.78 2.39
C THR A 111 -4.29 11.07 0.91
N PRO A 112 -4.22 12.33 0.46
CA PRO A 112 -4.37 12.67 -0.95
C PRO A 112 -3.32 11.98 -1.80
N VAL A 113 -3.76 11.31 -2.87
CA VAL A 113 -2.89 10.61 -3.83
C VAL A 113 -2.88 11.38 -5.13
N SER A 114 -1.69 11.73 -5.60
CA SER A 114 -1.46 12.34 -6.91
C SER A 114 -1.81 11.36 -8.03
N THR A 115 -2.19 11.89 -9.20
CA THR A 115 -2.36 11.13 -10.44
C THR A 115 -1.29 11.47 -11.49
N TYR A 116 -0.23 12.17 -11.12
CA TYR A 116 0.93 12.36 -11.99
C TYR A 116 1.70 11.04 -12.17
N PRO A 117 2.34 10.83 -13.33
CA PRO A 117 3.03 9.57 -13.64
C PRO A 117 4.01 9.10 -12.56
N SER A 118 4.74 10.00 -11.94
CA SER A 118 5.73 9.68 -10.89
C SER A 118 5.11 9.02 -9.63
N MET A 119 3.78 9.12 -9.44
CA MET A 119 3.10 8.53 -8.29
C MET A 119 3.30 7.01 -8.21
N VAL A 120 3.48 6.31 -9.33
CA VAL A 120 3.71 4.86 -9.37
C VAL A 120 4.98 4.44 -8.65
N LEU A 121 5.92 5.35 -8.44
CA LEU A 121 7.14 5.14 -7.66
C LEU A 121 7.04 5.63 -6.21
N GLY A 122 5.83 5.97 -5.74
CA GLY A 122 5.56 6.33 -4.35
C GLY A 122 6.00 7.75 -3.99
N THR A 123 5.76 8.73 -4.87
CA THR A 123 6.02 10.15 -4.61
C THR A 123 4.92 10.83 -3.79
N SER A 124 3.72 10.26 -3.69
CA SER A 124 2.67 10.74 -2.79
C SER A 124 2.99 10.39 -1.34
N GLU A 125 2.76 11.33 -0.44
CA GLU A 125 3.04 11.12 0.98
C GLU A 125 1.88 10.38 1.66
N VAL A 126 2.20 9.36 2.46
CA VAL A 126 1.24 8.50 3.16
C VAL A 126 1.67 8.23 4.59
N ARG A 127 0.72 7.80 5.43
CA ARG A 127 1.01 7.39 6.81
C ARG A 127 1.55 5.96 6.85
N LEU A 128 2.44 5.70 7.78
CA LEU A 128 2.98 4.35 7.98
C LEU A 128 1.88 3.35 8.34
N ILE A 129 0.93 3.74 9.18
CA ILE A 129 -0.18 2.86 9.57
C ILE A 129 -1.06 2.48 8.38
N ASP A 130 -1.32 3.40 7.44
CA ASP A 130 -2.11 3.14 6.23
C ASP A 130 -1.38 2.12 5.33
N MET A 131 -0.07 2.27 5.13
CA MET A 131 0.73 1.30 4.38
C MET A 131 0.76 -0.07 5.06
N THR A 132 0.93 -0.10 6.38
CA THR A 132 0.91 -1.35 7.17
C THR A 132 -0.43 -2.06 7.02
N ARG A 133 -1.55 -1.31 7.09
CA ARG A 133 -2.90 -1.82 6.84
C ARG A 133 -3.03 -2.44 5.46
N ALA A 134 -2.54 -1.76 4.43
CA ALA A 134 -2.60 -2.26 3.05
C ALA A 134 -1.84 -3.58 2.88
N PHE A 135 -0.63 -3.70 3.41
CA PHE A 135 0.13 -4.95 3.38
C PHE A 135 -0.53 -6.05 4.23
N ALA A 136 -1.12 -5.70 5.38
CA ALA A 136 -1.86 -6.64 6.22
C ALA A 136 -3.09 -7.20 5.48
N ALA A 137 -3.79 -6.38 4.67
CA ALA A 137 -4.91 -6.84 3.85
C ALA A 137 -4.47 -7.88 2.81
N VAL A 138 -3.32 -7.69 2.17
CA VAL A 138 -2.72 -8.71 1.28
C VAL A 138 -2.43 -10.00 2.05
N GLY A 139 -1.79 -9.91 3.23
CA GLY A 139 -1.52 -11.06 4.10
C GLY A 139 -2.78 -11.74 4.62
N ALA A 140 -3.91 -11.05 4.65
CA ALA A 140 -5.23 -11.59 5.01
C ALA A 140 -6.00 -12.18 3.81
N GLY A 141 -5.34 -12.38 2.67
CA GLY A 141 -5.96 -12.93 1.45
C GLY A 141 -6.91 -11.94 0.77
N GLY A 142 -6.58 -10.65 0.79
CA GLY A 142 -7.37 -9.57 0.17
C GLY A 142 -8.51 -9.03 1.03
N ARG A 143 -8.68 -9.53 2.24
CA ARG A 143 -9.73 -9.04 3.16
C ARG A 143 -9.31 -7.72 3.80
N SER A 144 -10.27 -6.80 3.96
CA SER A 144 -10.04 -5.54 4.67
C SER A 144 -9.58 -5.80 6.11
N VAL A 145 -8.59 -5.02 6.53
CA VAL A 145 -8.03 -5.07 7.88
C VAL A 145 -8.15 -3.69 8.50
N GLU A 146 -8.81 -3.59 9.65
CA GLU A 146 -8.90 -2.34 10.41
C GLU A 146 -7.95 -2.41 11.62
N PRO A 147 -6.95 -1.52 11.70
CA PRO A 147 -6.00 -1.54 12.80
C PRO A 147 -6.68 -1.20 14.14
N TYR A 148 -6.41 -1.99 15.17
CA TYR A 148 -6.87 -1.72 16.53
C TYR A 148 -5.80 -2.06 17.58
N GLY A 149 -5.77 -1.30 18.69
CA GLY A 149 -4.83 -1.51 19.81
C GLY A 149 -5.53 -1.82 21.13
N ILE A 150 -6.87 -1.64 21.18
CA ILE A 150 -7.66 -1.86 22.40
C ILE A 150 -8.65 -2.99 22.15
N THR A 151 -8.55 -4.06 22.92
CA THR A 151 -9.45 -5.21 22.82
C THR A 151 -10.67 -5.10 23.73
N LYS A 152 -10.49 -4.48 24.91
CA LYS A 152 -11.54 -4.34 25.89
C LYS A 152 -11.26 -3.16 26.83
N VAL A 153 -12.29 -2.42 27.21
CA VAL A 153 -12.27 -1.42 28.28
C VAL A 153 -13.37 -1.76 29.27
N THR A 154 -13.03 -1.78 30.56
CA THR A 154 -13.99 -1.95 31.64
C THR A 154 -13.90 -0.77 32.60
N ASP A 155 -14.98 -0.47 33.30
CA ASP A 155 -14.95 0.45 34.45
C ASP A 155 -14.35 -0.24 35.70
N ARG A 156 -14.36 0.50 36.83
CA ARG A 156 -13.85 0.03 38.13
C ARG A 156 -14.69 -1.13 38.72
N ASP A 157 -15.95 -1.26 38.31
CA ASP A 157 -16.88 -2.27 38.80
C ASP A 157 -16.88 -3.53 37.91
N GLY A 158 -16.07 -3.51 36.84
CA GLY A 158 -15.89 -4.61 35.91
C GLY A 158 -16.92 -4.61 34.76
N GLU A 159 -17.78 -3.59 34.68
CA GLU A 159 -18.69 -3.45 33.54
C GLU A 159 -17.92 -3.15 32.25
N VAL A 160 -18.32 -3.79 31.16
CA VAL A 160 -17.68 -3.64 29.85
C VAL A 160 -18.17 -2.35 29.18
N LEU A 161 -17.30 -1.35 29.10
CA LEU A 161 -17.54 -0.08 28.40
C LEU A 161 -17.29 -0.19 26.89
N TYR A 162 -16.32 -1.03 26.50
CA TYR A 162 -15.97 -1.31 25.11
C TYR A 162 -15.42 -2.72 24.97
N GLN A 163 -15.78 -3.37 23.88
CA GLN A 163 -15.16 -4.62 23.46
C GLN A 163 -15.00 -4.63 21.95
N HIS A 164 -13.76 -4.85 21.49
CA HIS A 164 -13.51 -5.01 20.08
C HIS A 164 -14.13 -6.30 19.57
N ASP A 165 -14.94 -6.22 18.50
CA ASP A 165 -15.47 -7.38 17.81
C ASP A 165 -14.62 -7.66 16.56
N ALA A 166 -13.70 -8.60 16.68
CA ALA A 166 -12.85 -9.03 15.57
C ALA A 166 -13.64 -9.56 14.35
N ARG A 167 -14.90 -9.92 14.49
CA ARG A 167 -15.76 -10.36 13.38
C ARG A 167 -16.25 -9.20 12.55
N GLN A 168 -16.46 -8.03 13.15
CA GLN A 168 -16.87 -6.82 12.42
C GLN A 168 -15.76 -6.29 11.53
N ALA A 169 -14.49 -6.48 11.91
CA ALA A 169 -13.34 -6.07 11.11
C ALA A 169 -13.30 -6.75 9.73
N TYR A 170 -13.88 -7.95 9.60
CA TYR A 170 -13.97 -8.69 8.34
C TYR A 170 -15.27 -8.45 7.54
N GLN A 171 -16.27 -7.77 8.13
CA GLN A 171 -17.59 -7.60 7.51
C GLN A 171 -17.82 -6.23 6.87
N GLN A 172 -16.98 -5.22 7.15
CA GLN A 172 -17.24 -3.83 6.75
C GLN A 172 -16.41 -3.32 5.56
N GLY A 173 -15.53 -4.12 4.99
CA GLY A 173 -14.77 -3.76 3.81
C GLY A 173 -15.21 -4.52 2.57
N PRO A 174 -15.18 -3.92 1.37
CA PRO A 174 -15.30 -4.70 0.14
C PRO A 174 -14.16 -5.72 0.09
N ASP A 175 -14.45 -6.94 -0.35
CA ASP A 175 -13.39 -7.89 -0.73
C ASP A 175 -12.55 -7.22 -1.81
N TYR A 176 -11.29 -6.94 -1.51
CA TYR A 176 -10.41 -6.20 -2.42
C TYR A 176 -9.95 -7.03 -3.61
N VAL A 177 -10.09 -8.34 -3.51
CA VAL A 177 -9.78 -9.28 -4.59
C VAL A 177 -10.93 -10.29 -4.63
N ALA A 178 -11.84 -10.12 -5.58
CA ALA A 178 -12.67 -11.23 -6.01
C ALA A 178 -11.73 -12.24 -6.68
N GLY A 179 -11.68 -13.45 -6.13
CA GLY A 179 -10.73 -14.52 -6.40
C GLY A 179 -10.44 -14.86 -7.85
#